data_d8cfe4c120bffefe4c28b5eeb4503704
#
_entry.id   d8cfe4c120bffefe4c28b5eeb4503704
#
_cell.length_a   1.000
_cell.length_b   1.000
_cell.length_c   1.000
_cell.angle_alpha   90.00
_cell.angle_beta   90.00
_cell.angle_gamma   90.00
#
_symmetry.space_group_name_H-M   'P 1'
#
loop_
_entity.id
_entity.type
_entity.pdbx_description
1 polymer ?
#
loop_
_entity_poly.entity_id
_entity_poly.type
_entity_poly.pdbx_seq_one_letter_code
_entity_poly.pdbx_strand_id
1 'polypeptide(L)'
;TRCRDGPARAHSGRRFVKTAREWGAELASESLRSGIELVSTQTGEPTLRVDGVLLHSRYRPREEATRLIESAELDPEKPVIAIGAGSGYHIECLQQRNNSVIVIEPDSSVAKHAVNNGVIEKSTPMHVGDLSTLATDPQFVSAVRRGAQVLVHPPTERLHAQYVVAAHSAIARAAIGQKKLGVAIVGPMYGGSLPLCTYLTNAFSRLGHRTLFVDNSEAWGLYQSV
;
A
#
# COMPACT_ATOMS: atom_id res chain seq x y z
N THR A 1 -5.61 -39.77 31.87
CA THR A 1 -4.93 -39.52 30.57
C THR A 1 -4.83 -38.04 30.40
N ARG A 2 -3.64 -37.47 30.64
CA ARG A 2 -3.38 -36.03 30.50
C ARG A 2 -3.07 -35.75 29.03
N CYS A 3 -3.91 -34.94 28.35
CA CYS A 3 -3.55 -34.33 27.08
C CYS A 3 -2.43 -33.30 27.34
N ARG A 4 -1.29 -33.52 26.68
CA ARG A 4 -0.19 -32.54 26.65
C ARG A 4 -0.56 -31.49 25.61
N ASP A 5 -0.82 -30.27 26.06
CA ASP A 5 -0.87 -29.10 25.20
C ASP A 5 0.55 -28.83 24.67
N GLY A 6 0.76 -29.11 23.44
CA GLY A 6 1.99 -28.73 22.70
C GLY A 6 2.02 -27.21 22.50
N PRO A 7 3.22 -26.59 22.54
CA PRO A 7 3.32 -25.15 22.37
C PRO A 7 2.78 -24.74 21.00
N ALA A 8 1.85 -23.79 20.99
CA ALA A 8 1.37 -23.15 19.78
C ALA A 8 2.58 -22.62 18.99
N ARG A 9 2.82 -23.18 17.80
CA ARG A 9 3.83 -22.67 16.88
C ARG A 9 3.42 -21.24 16.54
N ALA A 10 4.20 -20.28 17.04
CA ALA A 10 4.15 -18.92 16.56
C ALA A 10 4.40 -18.95 15.05
N HIS A 11 3.38 -18.62 14.26
CA HIS A 11 3.55 -18.39 12.85
C HIS A 11 4.49 -17.19 12.75
N SER A 12 5.77 -17.44 12.45
CA SER A 12 6.70 -16.41 12.02
C SER A 12 6.16 -15.85 10.72
N GLY A 13 5.37 -14.78 10.81
CA GLY A 13 4.81 -14.09 9.65
C GLY A 13 5.99 -13.72 8.74
N ARG A 14 5.97 -14.21 7.50
CA ARG A 14 6.96 -13.82 6.49
C ARG A 14 6.93 -12.30 6.38
N ARG A 15 8.11 -11.70 6.56
CA ARG A 15 8.29 -10.26 6.41
C ARG A 15 8.42 -9.95 4.93
N PHE A 16 7.49 -9.16 4.39
CA PHE A 16 7.46 -8.77 2.98
C PHE A 16 7.99 -7.34 2.79
N VAL A 17 7.92 -6.53 3.84
CA VAL A 17 8.57 -5.23 3.90
C VAL A 17 10.00 -5.41 4.39
N LYS A 18 10.96 -5.02 3.56
CA LYS A 18 12.40 -5.05 3.85
C LYS A 18 12.91 -3.62 4.03
N THR A 19 14.08 -3.46 4.62
CA THR A 19 14.74 -2.14 4.68
C THR A 19 15.30 -1.73 3.31
N ALA A 20 15.50 -0.44 3.10
CA ALA A 20 16.17 0.09 1.90
C ALA A 20 17.56 -0.57 1.71
N ARG A 21 18.28 -0.85 2.80
CA ARG A 21 19.57 -1.56 2.75
C ARG A 21 19.44 -2.98 2.20
N GLU A 22 18.43 -3.73 2.66
CA GLU A 22 18.19 -5.11 2.20
C GLU A 22 17.81 -5.13 0.72
N TRP A 23 16.96 -4.19 0.28
CA TRP A 23 16.63 -4.01 -1.13
C TRP A 23 17.84 -3.60 -1.96
N GLY A 24 18.68 -2.68 -1.47
CA GLY A 24 19.93 -2.30 -2.14
C GLY A 24 20.85 -3.50 -2.40
N ALA A 25 20.97 -4.41 -1.45
CA ALA A 25 21.76 -5.63 -1.62
C ALA A 25 21.11 -6.62 -2.62
N GLU A 26 19.78 -6.79 -2.56
CA GLU A 26 19.04 -7.71 -3.43
C GLU A 26 19.04 -7.23 -4.89
N LEU A 27 18.83 -5.94 -5.11
CA LEU A 27 18.77 -5.33 -6.45
C LEU A 27 20.16 -4.96 -7.02
N ALA A 28 21.25 -5.17 -6.30
CA ALA A 28 22.58 -4.71 -6.70
C ALA A 28 22.99 -5.20 -8.09
N SER A 29 22.70 -6.46 -8.43
CA SER A 29 23.06 -7.08 -9.72
C SER A 29 22.06 -6.81 -10.85
N GLU A 30 20.87 -6.24 -10.55
CA GLU A 30 19.89 -5.95 -11.59
C GLU A 30 20.37 -4.78 -12.48
N SER A 31 20.14 -4.88 -13.79
CA SER A 31 20.28 -3.75 -14.72
C SER A 31 19.00 -2.93 -14.72
N LEU A 32 19.09 -1.65 -15.09
CA LEU A 32 17.88 -0.86 -15.34
C LEU A 32 17.11 -1.47 -16.50
N ARG A 33 15.80 -1.59 -16.36
CA ARG A 33 14.94 -2.07 -17.44
C ARG A 33 14.94 -1.08 -18.62
N SER A 34 14.60 -1.57 -19.80
CA SER A 34 14.40 -0.68 -20.96
C SER A 34 13.33 0.38 -20.67
N GLY A 35 13.48 1.56 -21.27
CA GLY A 35 12.58 2.70 -21.04
C GLY A 35 12.94 3.54 -19.81
N ILE A 36 14.01 3.20 -19.06
CA ILE A 36 14.51 4.02 -17.96
C ILE A 36 15.83 4.68 -18.35
N GLU A 37 15.90 5.99 -18.15
CA GLU A 37 17.07 6.82 -18.40
C GLU A 37 17.45 7.59 -17.14
N LEU A 38 18.73 7.61 -16.82
CA LEU A 38 19.28 8.48 -15.77
C LEU A 38 19.44 9.90 -16.36
N VAL A 39 18.89 10.89 -15.71
CA VAL A 39 18.90 12.28 -16.14
C VAL A 39 19.58 13.13 -15.06
N SER A 40 20.64 13.86 -15.44
CA SER A 40 21.24 14.87 -14.57
C SER A 40 20.37 16.12 -14.56
N THR A 41 20.18 16.69 -13.37
CA THR A 41 19.45 17.96 -13.20
C THR A 41 20.40 19.15 -13.26
N GLN A 42 19.88 20.37 -13.30
CA GLN A 42 20.69 21.57 -13.24
C GLN A 42 21.44 21.77 -11.92
N THR A 43 20.92 21.18 -10.84
CA THR A 43 21.56 21.18 -9.51
C THR A 43 22.57 20.05 -9.33
N GLY A 44 22.77 19.21 -10.36
CA GLY A 44 23.68 18.06 -10.34
C GLY A 44 23.12 16.81 -9.68
N GLU A 45 21.94 16.87 -9.10
CA GLU A 45 21.24 15.74 -8.48
C GLU A 45 20.60 14.85 -9.54
N PRO A 46 20.71 13.50 -9.45
CA PRO A 46 20.16 12.64 -10.47
C PRO A 46 18.63 12.48 -10.34
N THR A 47 17.95 12.35 -11.48
CA THR A 47 16.57 11.88 -11.52
C THR A 47 16.44 10.81 -12.60
N LEU A 48 15.31 10.11 -12.64
CA LEU A 48 14.99 9.16 -13.70
C LEU A 48 13.94 9.72 -14.65
N ARG A 49 14.07 9.36 -15.92
CA ARG A 49 12.97 9.37 -16.88
C ARG A 49 12.51 7.93 -17.08
N VAL A 50 11.26 7.64 -16.82
CA VAL A 50 10.65 6.32 -16.95
C VAL A 50 9.56 6.41 -18.02
N ASP A 51 9.70 5.66 -19.10
CA ASP A 51 8.76 5.65 -20.23
C ASP A 51 8.34 7.07 -20.68
N GLY A 52 9.33 7.97 -20.77
CA GLY A 52 9.16 9.38 -21.15
C GLY A 52 8.76 10.35 -20.03
N VAL A 53 8.36 9.85 -18.85
CA VAL A 53 7.95 10.67 -17.69
C VAL A 53 9.14 10.90 -16.75
N LEU A 54 9.44 12.16 -16.44
CA LEU A 54 10.43 12.50 -15.42
C LEU A 54 9.83 12.25 -14.03
N LEU A 55 10.59 11.58 -13.17
CA LEU A 55 10.17 11.31 -11.80
C LEU A 55 10.32 12.53 -10.89
N HIS A 56 11.26 13.41 -11.19
CA HIS A 56 11.44 14.70 -10.51
C HIS A 56 11.87 15.78 -11.51
N SER A 57 11.74 17.03 -11.10
CA SER A 57 12.12 18.21 -11.88
C SER A 57 13.57 18.15 -12.37
N ARG A 58 13.81 18.49 -13.63
CA ARG A 58 15.15 18.67 -14.19
C ARG A 58 15.90 19.86 -13.60
N TYR A 59 15.18 20.78 -12.98
CA TYR A 59 15.74 22.03 -12.51
C TYR A 59 16.10 21.95 -11.03
N ARG A 60 15.11 21.65 -10.19
CA ARG A 60 15.23 21.71 -8.72
C ARG A 60 14.43 20.57 -8.08
N PRO A 61 14.93 19.32 -8.12
CA PRO A 61 14.18 18.17 -7.66
C PRO A 61 13.87 18.21 -6.15
N ARG A 62 14.77 18.75 -5.34
CA ARG A 62 14.56 18.88 -3.88
C ARG A 62 13.49 19.92 -3.53
N GLU A 63 13.50 21.08 -4.22
CA GLU A 63 12.45 22.09 -4.00
C GLU A 63 11.07 21.60 -4.43
N GLU A 64 11.00 20.81 -5.50
CA GLU A 64 9.75 20.15 -5.92
C GLU A 64 9.28 19.17 -4.85
N ALA A 65 10.18 18.32 -4.32
CA ALA A 65 9.88 17.38 -3.26
C ALA A 65 9.40 18.10 -1.98
N THR A 66 10.05 19.19 -1.58
CA THR A 66 9.65 20.00 -0.44
C THR A 66 8.24 20.55 -0.61
N ARG A 67 7.92 21.13 -1.78
CA ARG A 67 6.58 21.66 -2.08
C ARG A 67 5.51 20.55 -2.07
N LEU A 68 5.84 19.37 -2.58
CA LEU A 68 4.93 18.21 -2.52
C LEU A 68 4.57 17.88 -1.06
N ILE A 69 5.56 17.83 -0.17
CA ILE A 69 5.33 17.50 1.23
C ILE A 69 4.59 18.63 1.97
N GLU A 70 4.89 19.88 1.65
CA GLU A 70 4.20 21.05 2.23
C GLU A 70 2.71 21.10 1.84
N SER A 71 2.42 20.81 0.56
CA SER A 71 1.05 20.79 0.05
C SER A 71 0.21 19.61 0.54
N ALA A 72 0.84 18.56 1.05
CA ALA A 72 0.14 17.36 1.49
C ALA A 72 -0.43 17.48 2.92
N GLU A 73 -0.10 18.55 3.67
CA GLU A 73 -0.62 18.85 5.02
C GLU A 73 -0.57 17.63 5.98
N LEU A 74 0.54 16.87 5.93
CA LEU A 74 0.71 15.65 6.71
C LEU A 74 0.93 15.96 8.19
N ASP A 75 0.27 15.20 9.05
CA ASP A 75 0.47 15.20 10.49
C ASP A 75 1.81 14.52 10.84
N PRO A 76 2.78 15.22 11.46
CA PRO A 76 4.09 14.67 11.76
C PRO A 76 4.07 13.52 12.78
N GLU A 77 3.01 13.42 13.60
CA GLU A 77 2.85 12.36 14.60
C GLU A 77 2.40 11.02 14.01
N LYS A 78 1.92 11.01 12.75
CA LYS A 78 1.41 9.83 12.09
C LYS A 78 2.41 9.22 11.14
N PRO A 79 2.43 7.88 11.00
CA PRO A 79 3.17 7.22 9.94
C PRO A 79 2.71 7.68 8.56
N VAL A 80 3.61 7.65 7.58
CA VAL A 80 3.30 7.93 6.19
C VAL A 80 3.60 6.71 5.33
N ILE A 81 2.64 6.30 4.52
CA ILE A 81 2.83 5.32 3.45
C ILE A 81 3.04 6.11 2.17
N ALA A 82 4.28 6.12 1.67
CA ALA A 82 4.64 6.78 0.42
C ALA A 82 4.53 5.78 -0.73
N ILE A 83 3.65 6.06 -1.70
CA ILE A 83 3.48 5.25 -2.91
C ILE A 83 4.29 5.88 -4.04
N GLY A 84 5.37 5.19 -4.44
CA GLY A 84 6.38 5.66 -5.36
C GLY A 84 7.62 6.20 -4.65
N ALA A 85 8.78 5.62 -4.93
CA ALA A 85 10.05 6.05 -4.37
C ALA A 85 10.66 7.24 -5.14
N GLY A 86 10.39 7.33 -6.45
CA GLY A 86 11.04 8.32 -7.31
C GLY A 86 12.55 8.24 -7.21
N SER A 87 13.22 9.39 -7.05
CA SER A 87 14.65 9.45 -6.74
C SER A 87 14.95 9.60 -5.24
N GLY A 88 13.92 9.47 -4.38
CA GLY A 88 14.05 9.49 -2.93
C GLY A 88 13.88 10.86 -2.26
N TYR A 89 13.87 11.97 -2.98
CA TYR A 89 13.90 13.31 -2.40
C TYR A 89 12.70 13.64 -1.50
N HIS A 90 11.50 13.23 -1.86
CA HIS A 90 10.31 13.42 -1.02
C HIS A 90 10.31 12.49 0.18
N ILE A 91 10.94 11.31 0.08
CA ILE A 91 11.13 10.41 1.23
C ILE A 91 12.08 11.03 2.22
N GLU A 92 13.21 11.58 1.76
CA GLU A 92 14.16 12.33 2.60
C GLU A 92 13.46 13.50 3.32
N CYS A 93 12.65 14.30 2.61
CA CYS A 93 11.88 15.39 3.22
C CYS A 93 10.94 14.91 4.33
N LEU A 94 10.26 13.76 4.14
CA LEU A 94 9.42 13.15 5.18
C LEU A 94 10.24 12.74 6.40
N GLN A 95 11.40 12.12 6.19
CA GLN A 95 12.29 11.69 7.27
C GLN A 95 12.85 12.87 8.07
N GLN A 96 13.21 13.95 7.39
CA GLN A 96 13.66 15.19 8.05
C GLN A 96 12.58 15.84 8.92
N ARG A 97 11.30 15.56 8.65
CA ARG A 97 10.15 15.98 9.49
C ARG A 97 9.81 14.97 10.60
N ASN A 98 10.67 13.97 10.83
CA ASN A 98 10.49 12.89 11.79
C ASN A 98 9.30 11.97 11.52
N ASN A 99 8.74 11.97 10.31
CA ASN A 99 7.70 11.01 9.97
C ASN A 99 8.27 9.58 9.90
N SER A 100 7.57 8.63 10.49
CA SER A 100 7.82 7.21 10.23
C SER A 100 7.30 6.85 8.84
N VAL A 101 8.17 6.49 7.91
CA VAL A 101 7.81 6.27 6.50
C VAL A 101 7.89 4.79 6.14
N ILE A 102 6.91 4.30 5.39
CA ILE A 102 6.98 3.03 4.64
C ILE A 102 6.83 3.36 3.16
N VAL A 103 7.78 2.92 2.35
CA VAL A 103 7.76 3.14 0.89
C VAL A 103 7.18 1.93 0.18
N ILE A 104 6.30 2.17 -0.79
CA ILE A 104 5.77 1.15 -1.71
C ILE A 104 6.16 1.55 -3.13
N GLU A 105 6.94 0.73 -3.82
CA GLU A 105 7.45 1.04 -5.16
C GLU A 105 7.09 -0.07 -6.15
N PRO A 106 6.40 0.25 -7.27
CA PRO A 106 6.05 -0.74 -8.29
C PRO A 106 7.24 -1.28 -9.09
N ASP A 107 8.26 -0.45 -9.34
CA ASP A 107 9.35 -0.74 -10.27
C ASP A 107 10.67 -0.98 -9.53
N SER A 108 11.24 -2.19 -9.67
CA SER A 108 12.50 -2.56 -9.02
C SER A 108 13.69 -1.68 -9.47
N SER A 109 13.68 -1.22 -10.72
CA SER A 109 14.72 -0.33 -11.23
C SER A 109 14.64 1.07 -10.60
N VAL A 110 13.42 1.57 -10.35
CA VAL A 110 13.21 2.83 -9.62
C VAL A 110 13.61 2.66 -8.16
N ALA A 111 13.21 1.56 -7.51
CA ALA A 111 13.63 1.25 -6.15
C ALA A 111 15.15 1.18 -6.01
N LYS A 112 15.82 0.48 -6.93
CA LYS A 112 17.29 0.41 -6.98
C LYS A 112 17.92 1.78 -7.06
N HIS A 113 17.45 2.62 -7.97
CA HIS A 113 17.96 3.98 -8.12
C HIS A 113 17.75 4.81 -6.84
N ALA A 114 16.55 4.79 -6.29
CA ALA A 114 16.21 5.56 -5.07
C ALA A 114 17.11 5.18 -3.89
N VAL A 115 17.39 3.89 -3.71
CA VAL A 115 18.28 3.39 -2.65
C VAL A 115 19.74 3.79 -2.92
N ASN A 116 20.20 3.65 -4.17
CA ASN A 116 21.58 3.94 -4.55
C ASN A 116 21.88 5.44 -4.60
N ASN A 117 20.87 6.28 -4.77
CA ASN A 117 21.00 7.74 -4.69
C ASN A 117 21.44 8.21 -3.29
N GLY A 118 21.27 7.37 -2.27
CA GLY A 118 21.82 7.59 -0.94
C GLY A 118 21.10 8.63 -0.08
N VAL A 119 19.96 9.14 -0.54
CA VAL A 119 19.14 10.13 0.18
C VAL A 119 18.11 9.49 1.11
N ILE A 120 17.72 8.25 0.83
CA ILE A 120 16.82 7.49 1.70
C ILE A 120 17.63 6.82 2.80
N GLU A 121 17.19 6.92 4.05
CA GLU A 121 17.82 6.22 5.16
C GLU A 121 17.83 4.70 4.93
N LYS A 122 18.97 4.07 5.22
CA LYS A 122 19.16 2.61 5.01
C LYS A 122 18.18 1.74 5.81
N SER A 123 17.66 2.28 6.91
CA SER A 123 16.67 1.62 7.78
C SER A 123 15.23 1.73 7.28
N THR A 124 14.97 2.57 6.27
CA THR A 124 13.62 2.83 5.78
C THR A 124 12.93 1.55 5.31
N PRO A 125 11.76 1.23 5.86
CA PRO A 125 10.96 0.12 5.40
C PRO A 125 10.47 0.36 3.96
N MET A 126 10.68 -0.63 3.09
CA MET A 126 10.27 -0.59 1.69
C MET A 126 9.61 -1.90 1.28
N HIS A 127 8.63 -1.80 0.40
CA HIS A 127 8.04 -2.90 -0.34
C HIS A 127 8.17 -2.63 -1.84
N VAL A 128 8.65 -3.61 -2.61
CA VAL A 128 8.86 -3.46 -4.05
C VAL A 128 8.09 -4.53 -4.80
N GLY A 129 7.37 -4.14 -5.84
CA GLY A 129 6.66 -5.06 -6.73
C GLY A 129 5.27 -5.44 -6.25
N ASP A 130 4.93 -6.73 -6.27
CA ASP A 130 3.59 -7.25 -6.05
C ASP A 130 3.03 -6.97 -4.64
N LEU A 131 1.78 -6.51 -4.59
CA LEU A 131 1.08 -6.11 -3.36
C LEU A 131 0.26 -7.21 -2.69
N SER A 132 0.24 -8.44 -3.24
CA SER A 132 -0.65 -9.52 -2.79
C SER A 132 -0.51 -9.85 -1.31
N THR A 133 0.71 -9.75 -0.78
CA THR A 133 1.05 -10.10 0.61
C THR A 133 1.17 -8.90 1.54
N LEU A 134 1.18 -7.67 1.00
CA LEU A 134 1.46 -6.46 1.76
C LEU A 134 0.46 -6.25 2.93
N ALA A 135 -0.83 -6.52 2.69
CA ALA A 135 -1.88 -6.37 3.71
C ALA A 135 -1.74 -7.33 4.91
N THR A 136 -0.84 -8.30 4.84
CA THR A 136 -0.54 -9.26 5.93
C THR A 136 0.83 -9.01 6.57
N ASP A 137 1.63 -8.09 6.05
CA ASP A 137 2.92 -7.76 6.64
C ASP A 137 2.73 -7.06 7.99
N PRO A 138 3.36 -7.54 9.07
CA PRO A 138 3.14 -7.00 10.42
C PRO A 138 3.52 -5.53 10.57
N GLN A 139 4.60 -5.08 9.90
CA GLN A 139 5.08 -3.71 9.98
C GLN A 139 4.12 -2.76 9.24
N PHE A 140 3.68 -3.15 8.05
CA PHE A 140 2.70 -2.41 7.27
C PHE A 140 1.35 -2.31 8.02
N VAL A 141 0.83 -3.45 8.50
CA VAL A 141 -0.41 -3.50 9.28
C VAL A 141 -0.33 -2.64 10.54
N SER A 142 0.81 -2.65 11.24
CA SER A 142 1.02 -1.80 12.41
C SER A 142 0.97 -0.31 12.06
N ALA A 143 1.59 0.12 10.96
CA ALA A 143 1.54 1.51 10.51
C ALA A 143 0.11 1.94 10.16
N VAL A 144 -0.61 1.11 9.37
CA VAL A 144 -2.01 1.39 9.00
C VAL A 144 -2.90 1.54 10.25
N ARG A 145 -2.71 0.69 11.26
CA ARG A 145 -3.48 0.76 12.51
C ARG A 145 -3.18 1.99 13.35
N ARG A 146 -2.00 2.55 13.26
CA ARG A 146 -1.63 3.82 13.87
C ARG A 146 -2.18 5.03 13.12
N GLY A 147 -3.00 4.82 12.09
CA GLY A 147 -3.60 5.87 11.29
C GLY A 147 -2.64 6.44 10.25
N ALA A 148 -1.85 5.59 9.61
CA ALA A 148 -0.94 6.03 8.55
C ALA A 148 -1.66 6.87 7.49
N GLN A 149 -1.03 7.97 7.13
CA GLN A 149 -1.43 8.82 6.03
C GLN A 149 -0.81 8.32 4.73
N VAL A 150 -1.42 8.64 3.59
CA VAL A 150 -0.93 8.20 2.29
C VAL A 150 -0.42 9.39 1.50
N LEU A 151 0.79 9.29 1.02
CA LEU A 151 1.37 10.22 0.05
C LEU A 151 1.59 9.46 -1.26
N VAL A 152 0.95 9.92 -2.33
CA VAL A 152 1.19 9.37 -3.66
C VAL A 152 2.15 10.29 -4.42
N HIS A 153 3.23 9.73 -4.93
CA HIS A 153 4.15 10.45 -5.81
C HIS A 153 3.50 10.66 -7.19
N PRO A 154 3.25 11.91 -7.64
CA PRO A 154 2.43 12.16 -8.82
C PRO A 154 2.94 11.51 -10.13
N PRO A 155 4.25 11.47 -10.43
CA PRO A 155 4.74 10.71 -11.57
C PRO A 155 4.49 9.21 -11.48
N THR A 156 4.57 8.62 -10.28
CA THR A 156 4.26 7.20 -10.06
C THR A 156 2.77 6.92 -10.31
N GLU A 157 1.88 7.79 -9.87
CA GLU A 157 0.45 7.66 -10.15
C GLU A 157 0.17 7.69 -11.67
N ARG A 158 0.82 8.61 -12.39
CA ARG A 158 0.69 8.73 -13.85
C ARG A 158 1.15 7.47 -14.59
N LEU A 159 2.27 6.86 -14.12
CA LEU A 159 2.85 5.68 -14.75
C LEU A 159 2.14 4.38 -14.35
N HIS A 160 1.64 4.31 -13.12
CA HIS A 160 1.19 3.08 -12.49
C HIS A 160 -0.16 3.25 -11.76
N ALA A 161 -1.15 3.90 -12.39
CA ALA A 161 -2.44 4.22 -11.78
C ALA A 161 -3.14 2.98 -11.17
N GLN A 162 -3.11 1.84 -11.87
CA GLN A 162 -3.71 0.60 -11.36
C GLN A 162 -2.99 0.07 -10.10
N TYR A 163 -1.67 0.24 -10.05
CA TYR A 163 -0.89 -0.13 -8.86
C TYR A 163 -1.24 0.76 -7.66
N VAL A 164 -1.42 2.06 -7.88
CA VAL A 164 -1.86 2.99 -6.82
C VAL A 164 -3.23 2.58 -6.28
N VAL A 165 -4.19 2.24 -7.14
CA VAL A 165 -5.50 1.71 -6.72
C VAL A 165 -5.36 0.41 -5.91
N ALA A 166 -4.49 -0.50 -6.36
CA ALA A 166 -4.22 -1.75 -5.64
C ALA A 166 -3.55 -1.51 -4.27
N ALA A 167 -2.65 -0.52 -4.18
CA ALA A 167 -2.01 -0.13 -2.92
C ALA A 167 -3.04 0.44 -1.93
N HIS A 168 -3.95 1.32 -2.36
CA HIS A 168 -5.08 1.77 -1.52
C HIS A 168 -5.95 0.61 -1.05
N SER A 169 -6.21 -0.36 -1.93
CA SER A 169 -6.96 -1.58 -1.57
C SER A 169 -6.22 -2.43 -0.53
N ALA A 170 -4.88 -2.51 -0.62
CA ALA A 170 -4.07 -3.21 0.38
C ALA A 170 -4.10 -2.49 1.74
N ILE A 171 -4.04 -1.15 1.76
CA ILE A 171 -4.19 -0.34 2.97
C ILE A 171 -5.57 -0.59 3.61
N ALA A 172 -6.63 -0.54 2.82
CA ALA A 172 -7.99 -0.81 3.30
C ALA A 172 -8.11 -2.22 3.90
N ARG A 173 -7.56 -3.25 3.23
CA ARG A 173 -7.52 -4.62 3.76
C ARG A 173 -6.74 -4.72 5.07
N ALA A 174 -5.60 -4.05 5.17
CA ALA A 174 -4.80 -4.03 6.41
C ALA A 174 -5.54 -3.34 7.57
N ALA A 175 -6.32 -2.30 7.28
CA ALA A 175 -7.15 -1.61 8.27
C ALA A 175 -8.29 -2.49 8.78
N ILE A 176 -8.94 -3.23 7.89
CA ILE A 176 -10.11 -4.06 8.16
C ILE A 176 -9.70 -5.45 8.66
N GLY A 177 -8.61 -6.01 8.14
CA GLY A 177 -8.26 -7.44 8.12
C GLY A 177 -8.16 -8.19 9.45
N GLN A 178 -8.37 -7.52 10.60
CA GLN A 178 -8.46 -8.17 11.91
C GLN A 178 -9.62 -7.66 12.77
N LYS A 179 -10.43 -6.73 12.27
CA LYS A 179 -11.66 -6.35 12.94
C LYS A 179 -12.76 -7.32 12.51
N LYS A 180 -13.31 -8.03 13.47
CA LYS A 180 -14.56 -8.76 13.22
C LYS A 180 -15.64 -7.71 12.96
N LEU A 181 -16.04 -7.58 11.71
CA LEU A 181 -17.11 -6.67 11.31
C LEU A 181 -18.47 -7.28 11.67
N GLY A 182 -19.44 -6.44 12.01
CA GLY A 182 -20.85 -6.77 11.92
C GLY A 182 -21.31 -6.43 10.50
N VAL A 183 -21.71 -7.40 9.73
CA VAL A 183 -22.18 -7.23 8.34
C VAL A 183 -23.69 -7.53 8.29
N ALA A 184 -24.49 -6.53 7.99
CA ALA A 184 -25.93 -6.72 7.72
C ALA A 184 -26.12 -6.89 6.21
N ILE A 185 -26.73 -8.00 5.80
CA ILE A 185 -27.08 -8.29 4.42
C ILE A 185 -28.60 -8.23 4.35
N VAL A 186 -29.10 -7.27 3.59
CA VAL A 186 -30.54 -7.06 3.39
C VAL A 186 -30.88 -7.45 1.96
N GLY A 187 -31.79 -8.37 1.80
CA GLY A 187 -32.21 -8.81 0.47
C GLY A 187 -33.21 -9.98 0.55
N PRO A 188 -33.87 -10.31 -0.56
CA PRO A 188 -34.77 -11.43 -0.59
C PRO A 188 -34.02 -12.75 -0.43
N MET A 189 -34.56 -13.67 0.35
CA MET A 189 -34.01 -15.02 0.51
C MET A 189 -34.05 -15.79 -0.84
N TYR A 190 -35.08 -15.57 -1.59
CA TYR A 190 -35.32 -16.18 -2.91
C TYR A 190 -35.53 -15.06 -3.94
N GLY A 191 -34.44 -14.57 -4.53
CA GLY A 191 -34.48 -13.52 -5.55
C GLY A 191 -33.69 -13.93 -6.79
N GLY A 192 -34.36 -14.09 -7.91
CA GLY A 192 -33.71 -14.43 -9.17
C GLY A 192 -33.13 -15.86 -9.22
N SER A 193 -32.25 -16.10 -10.17
CA SER A 193 -31.67 -17.43 -10.43
C SER A 193 -30.52 -17.81 -9.48
N LEU A 194 -30.03 -16.88 -8.63
CA LEU A 194 -28.91 -17.13 -7.72
C LEU A 194 -29.19 -16.58 -6.30
N PRO A 195 -29.01 -17.41 -5.25
CA PRO A 195 -29.19 -17.01 -3.85
C PRO A 195 -28.02 -16.12 -3.36
N LEU A 196 -27.85 -14.95 -3.97
CA LEU A 196 -26.72 -14.05 -3.75
C LEU A 196 -26.54 -13.66 -2.28
N CYS A 197 -27.63 -13.35 -1.57
CA CYS A 197 -27.60 -12.99 -0.16
C CYS A 197 -27.07 -14.13 0.71
N THR A 198 -27.43 -15.38 0.40
CA THR A 198 -26.91 -16.57 1.08
C THR A 198 -25.41 -16.75 0.81
N TYR A 199 -24.97 -16.56 -0.42
CA TYR A 199 -23.54 -16.63 -0.75
C TYR A 199 -22.73 -15.55 -0.04
N LEU A 200 -23.20 -14.32 0.00
CA LEU A 200 -22.55 -13.22 0.71
C LEU A 200 -22.48 -13.50 2.22
N THR A 201 -23.60 -13.93 2.82
CA THR A 201 -23.64 -14.31 4.25
C THR A 201 -22.60 -15.38 4.58
N ASN A 202 -22.55 -16.44 3.78
CA ASN A 202 -21.61 -17.53 3.96
C ASN A 202 -20.15 -17.08 3.75
N ALA A 203 -19.89 -16.22 2.76
CA ALA A 203 -18.56 -15.70 2.47
C ALA A 203 -18.03 -14.85 3.64
N PHE A 204 -18.83 -13.91 4.15
CA PHE A 204 -18.44 -13.08 5.29
C PHE A 204 -18.28 -13.90 6.58
N SER A 205 -19.15 -14.89 6.81
CA SER A 205 -19.04 -15.79 7.96
C SER A 205 -17.74 -16.62 7.90
N ARG A 206 -17.37 -17.15 6.73
CA ARG A 206 -16.10 -17.88 6.52
C ARG A 206 -14.87 -17.00 6.73
N LEU A 207 -14.98 -15.70 6.45
CA LEU A 207 -13.95 -14.71 6.76
C LEU A 207 -13.89 -14.33 8.25
N GLY A 208 -14.77 -14.92 9.09
CA GLY A 208 -14.78 -14.71 10.53
C GLY A 208 -15.55 -13.45 10.97
N HIS A 209 -16.30 -12.83 10.09
CA HIS A 209 -17.16 -11.68 10.42
C HIS A 209 -18.48 -12.13 11.07
N ARG A 210 -19.09 -11.27 11.87
CA ARG A 210 -20.45 -11.48 12.36
C ARG A 210 -21.42 -11.07 11.25
N THR A 211 -22.31 -11.97 10.85
CA THR A 211 -23.28 -11.69 9.80
C THR A 211 -24.70 -11.65 10.38
N LEU A 212 -25.49 -10.69 9.91
CA LEU A 212 -26.94 -10.60 10.11
C LEU A 212 -27.57 -10.62 8.72
N PHE A 213 -28.41 -11.61 8.46
CA PHE A 213 -29.24 -11.62 7.26
C PHE A 213 -30.64 -11.11 7.60
N VAL A 214 -31.10 -10.14 6.83
CA VAL A 214 -32.46 -9.59 6.93
C VAL A 214 -33.17 -9.91 5.63
N ASP A 215 -34.12 -10.85 5.71
CA ASP A 215 -34.97 -11.20 4.56
C ASP A 215 -36.02 -10.12 4.36
N ASN A 216 -36.02 -9.50 3.20
CA ASN A 216 -37.05 -8.55 2.80
C ASN A 216 -37.96 -9.07 1.68
N SER A 217 -38.09 -10.40 1.51
CA SER A 217 -38.91 -11.04 0.48
C SER A 217 -40.36 -10.54 0.53
N GLU A 218 -40.91 -10.29 1.73
CA GLU A 218 -42.27 -9.79 1.90
C GLU A 218 -42.45 -8.34 1.45
N ALA A 219 -41.33 -7.53 1.46
CA ALA A 219 -41.40 -6.14 1.01
C ALA A 219 -41.38 -6.01 -0.52
N TRP A 220 -41.10 -7.10 -1.26
CA TRP A 220 -40.99 -7.08 -2.72
C TRP A 220 -42.27 -6.63 -3.41
N GLY A 221 -43.44 -6.97 -2.85
CA GLY A 221 -44.76 -6.55 -3.37
C GLY A 221 -44.99 -5.03 -3.32
N LEU A 222 -44.28 -4.32 -2.43
CA LEU A 222 -44.38 -2.86 -2.30
C LEU A 222 -43.63 -2.12 -3.41
N TYR A 223 -42.63 -2.74 -4.03
CA TYR A 223 -41.81 -2.13 -5.10
C TYR A 223 -42.42 -2.34 -6.51
N GLN A 224 -43.40 -3.22 -6.64
CA GLN A 224 -44.10 -3.47 -7.94
C GLN A 224 -45.33 -2.57 -8.16
N SER A 225 -45.66 -1.73 -7.17
CA SER A 225 -46.84 -0.87 -7.19
C SER A 225 -46.54 0.63 -7.40
N VAL A 226 -45.35 0.97 -7.93
CA VAL A 226 -44.99 2.34 -8.31
C VAL A 226 -44.79 2.46 -9.80
#